data_f2a8543e2112cb43ab1216841fe4ed38
#
_entry.id   f2a8543e2112cb43ab1216841fe4ed38
#
_cell.length_a   1.000
_cell.length_b   1.000
_cell.length_c   1.000
_cell.angle_alpha   90.00
_cell.angle_beta   90.00
_cell.angle_gamma   90.00
#
_symmetry.space_group_name_H-M   'P 1'
#
loop_
_entity.id
_entity.type
_entity.pdbx_description
1 polymer ?
#
loop_
_entity_poly.entity_id
_entity_poly.type
_entity_poly.pdbx_seq_one_letter_code
_entity_poly.pdbx_strand_id
1 'polypeptide(L)'
;MLLLLREPETPMDTVLQIREIKAGYAIAHTQGQDVMVYGLKHANFNDIVQVKGTYAPVTSLHNFHRFYFPDWLKRRGIRYQIQAQSYQLLQEGSGVRHTLYAHVQGIADRKQRSWLNMLLYGIHEEDVSYFLTSSGLHIATLAACLQKLLLMICSQANASVIALLLLGLCGHVTVFSSSLIRILLFRLVTLCCHSRNPQDRRGISMAAVLLLFPYMAWELAFLLPLGFRMLALFNVRKRSRRLTGLLLLIPMQFLFFQSCNPLQLLLFPVFRYVYAFLYAGCLLSVPCSFGALFAFTTRLADLLDALQQCGITLYYTPQLLWLFLWGKGAVCYISYAQKKPLAVLCLLFLYAPFSSWFDPFGEVLMIDVGQGDCTLITLPFHQGAVMIDIMGSRYRNIPKEVVVPIVKAKGYQRLDALILTHDDFDHSGGKEELLKELNVTRIIDHKDKAEPIKGLPLVFLLRDYKGKDSNDNSIVTYMQTDQLKALFMGDAGTEAEAALLQRYDLAVDVLKVGHHGSDTSSSLSFLHELQPQLALVSAGRNNRYHHPSTAIMQRLRQENIPALVSARDGAVSIRFSRYFSYYVSAEGAIGILHGLWE
;
A
#
# COMPACT_ATOMS: atom_id res chain seq x y z
N MET A 1 -10.72 26.67 8.23
CA MET A 1 -10.85 25.30 7.67
C MET A 1 -10.30 25.15 6.26
N LEU A 2 -10.37 26.14 5.37
CA LEU A 2 -9.68 26.13 4.05
C LEU A 2 -8.15 26.15 4.13
N LEU A 3 -7.59 26.75 5.19
CA LEU A 3 -6.15 26.72 5.49
C LEU A 3 -5.59 25.29 5.75
N LEU A 4 -6.46 24.33 6.10
CA LEU A 4 -6.07 22.92 6.35
C LEU A 4 -5.87 22.09 5.08
N LEU A 5 -6.28 22.57 3.91
CA LEU A 5 -6.04 21.90 2.62
C LEU A 5 -4.66 22.22 2.04
N ARG A 6 -4.01 23.27 2.55
CA ARG A 6 -2.65 23.68 2.17
C ARG A 6 -1.76 23.62 3.39
N GLU A 7 -1.00 22.59 3.48
CA GLU A 7 0.13 22.59 4.40
C GLU A 7 1.21 23.51 3.80
N PRO A 8 1.76 24.45 4.58
CA PRO A 8 2.70 25.42 4.05
C PRO A 8 3.94 24.74 3.53
N GLU A 9 4.17 24.85 2.22
CA GLU A 9 5.46 24.55 1.62
C GLU A 9 6.38 25.73 1.85
N THR A 10 7.42 25.54 2.64
CA THR A 10 8.41 26.58 2.88
C THR A 10 9.63 26.36 2.01
N PRO A 11 10.09 27.37 1.26
CA PRO A 11 11.38 27.30 0.60
C PRO A 11 12.48 27.02 1.61
N MET A 12 13.37 26.11 1.29
CA MET A 12 14.44 25.69 2.20
C MET A 12 15.78 25.60 1.44
N ASP A 13 16.83 26.10 2.08
CA ASP A 13 18.22 25.87 1.69
C ASP A 13 18.95 25.35 2.91
N THR A 14 19.30 24.06 2.92
CA THR A 14 19.84 23.40 4.12
C THR A 14 20.86 22.34 3.79
N VAL A 15 21.74 22.08 4.77
CA VAL A 15 22.73 21.01 4.69
C VAL A 15 22.15 19.75 5.35
N LEU A 16 22.27 18.64 4.64
CA LEU A 16 21.74 17.34 5.01
C LEU A 16 22.85 16.28 5.01
N GLN A 17 22.82 15.38 5.98
CA GLN A 17 23.63 14.17 5.97
C GLN A 17 22.74 12.97 5.61
N ILE A 18 23.07 12.24 4.56
CA ILE A 18 22.30 11.07 4.08
C ILE A 18 22.53 9.89 5.03
N ARG A 19 21.44 9.37 5.61
CA ARG A 19 21.47 8.21 6.53
C ARG A 19 20.98 6.92 5.91
N GLU A 20 19.87 6.99 5.18
CA GLU A 20 19.29 5.86 4.49
C GLU A 20 18.94 6.22 3.05
N ILE A 21 19.11 5.26 2.14
CA ILE A 21 18.70 5.38 0.73
C ILE A 21 17.59 4.37 0.49
N LYS A 22 16.56 4.79 -0.21
CA LYS A 22 15.41 3.99 -0.62
C LYS A 22 15.13 4.20 -2.11
N ALA A 23 14.29 3.36 -2.70
CA ALA A 23 13.86 3.58 -4.08
C ALA A 23 13.07 4.90 -4.17
N GLY A 24 13.62 5.89 -4.88
CA GLY A 24 12.97 7.18 -5.11
C GLY A 24 13.11 8.24 -4.01
N TYR A 25 13.64 7.93 -2.82
CA TYR A 25 13.87 8.90 -1.75
C TYR A 25 15.05 8.53 -0.86
N ALA A 26 15.53 9.48 -0.07
CA ALA A 26 16.50 9.25 1.00
C ALA A 26 15.93 9.70 2.35
N ILE A 27 16.46 9.16 3.45
CA ILE A 27 16.27 9.71 4.79
C ILE A 27 17.58 10.41 5.14
N ALA A 28 17.49 11.69 5.47
CA ALA A 28 18.63 12.52 5.80
C ALA A 28 18.44 13.18 7.17
N HIS A 29 19.55 13.51 7.81
CA HIS A 29 19.57 14.21 9.08
C HIS A 29 19.89 15.68 8.91
N THR A 30 19.13 16.54 9.54
CA THR A 30 19.36 17.99 9.61
C THR A 30 18.81 18.55 10.90
N GLN A 31 19.52 19.53 11.51
CA GLN A 31 19.06 20.27 12.68
C GLN A 31 18.46 19.40 13.82
N GLY A 32 19.04 18.21 14.05
CA GLY A 32 18.62 17.32 15.14
C GLY A 32 17.40 16.44 14.83
N GLN A 33 16.89 16.44 13.60
CA GLN A 33 15.77 15.61 13.17
C GLN A 33 16.06 14.88 11.85
N ASP A 34 15.41 13.75 11.65
CA ASP A 34 15.44 13.03 10.38
C ASP A 34 14.28 13.50 9.49
N VAL A 35 14.59 13.72 8.21
CA VAL A 35 13.67 14.17 7.18
C VAL A 35 13.73 13.25 5.96
N MET A 36 12.63 13.11 5.25
CA MET A 36 12.59 12.41 3.98
C MET A 36 12.94 13.39 2.86
N VAL A 37 13.77 12.97 1.89
CA VAL A 37 14.21 13.83 0.79
C VAL A 37 14.00 13.14 -0.55
N TYR A 38 13.27 13.78 -1.44
CA TYR A 38 13.10 13.38 -2.84
C TYR A 38 14.05 14.15 -3.76
N GLY A 39 14.35 13.57 -4.93
CA GLY A 39 15.11 14.25 -5.99
C GLY A 39 16.63 14.11 -5.90
N LEU A 40 17.16 13.31 -4.99
CA LEU A 40 18.61 13.04 -4.86
C LEU A 40 19.00 11.84 -5.75
N LYS A 41 19.32 12.09 -7.02
CA LYS A 41 19.54 11.01 -8.01
C LYS A 41 20.81 10.18 -7.79
N HIS A 42 21.87 10.76 -7.23
CA HIS A 42 23.21 10.14 -7.12
C HIS A 42 23.77 10.22 -5.69
N ALA A 43 22.92 10.43 -4.69
CA ALA A 43 23.36 10.48 -3.31
C ALA A 43 23.76 9.09 -2.80
N ASN A 44 24.78 9.06 -1.93
CA ASN A 44 25.28 7.86 -1.29
C ASN A 44 25.17 7.97 0.24
N PHE A 45 25.36 6.86 0.92
CA PHE A 45 25.36 6.82 2.39
C PHE A 45 26.45 7.74 2.97
N ASN A 46 26.10 8.50 3.99
CA ASN A 46 26.94 9.46 4.69
C ASN A 46 27.37 10.68 3.87
N ASP A 47 26.90 10.85 2.63
CA ASP A 47 27.13 12.10 1.90
C ASP A 47 26.56 13.29 2.66
N ILE A 48 27.29 14.43 2.62
CA ILE A 48 26.80 15.72 3.09
C ILE A 48 26.46 16.54 1.85
N VAL A 49 25.20 16.90 1.73
CA VAL A 49 24.67 17.63 0.57
C VAL A 49 23.99 18.92 1.02
N GLN A 50 24.16 19.98 0.25
CA GLN A 50 23.32 21.17 0.36
C GLN A 50 22.14 21.02 -0.58
N VAL A 51 20.93 21.16 -0.06
CA VAL A 51 19.69 20.97 -0.83
C VAL A 51 18.88 22.25 -0.81
N LYS A 52 18.50 22.71 -2.02
CA LYS A 52 17.50 23.76 -2.24
C LYS A 52 16.21 23.13 -2.70
N GLY A 53 15.12 23.44 -2.03
CA GLY A 53 13.83 22.81 -2.34
C GLY A 53 12.70 23.34 -1.47
N THR A 54 11.62 22.58 -1.41
CA THR A 54 10.45 22.88 -0.57
C THR A 54 10.35 21.90 0.57
N TYR A 55 10.10 22.40 1.76
CA TYR A 55 9.89 21.65 3.00
C TYR A 55 8.41 21.60 3.32
N ALA A 56 7.88 20.41 3.52
CA ALA A 56 6.48 20.17 3.81
C ALA A 56 6.30 18.95 4.71
N PRO A 57 5.17 18.78 5.39
CA PRO A 57 4.82 17.52 6.05
C PRO A 57 4.80 16.36 5.06
N VAL A 58 5.10 15.13 5.57
CA VAL A 58 5.03 13.93 4.73
C VAL A 58 3.58 13.62 4.40
N THR A 59 3.29 13.50 3.10
CA THR A 59 1.98 13.17 2.57
C THR A 59 2.07 12.02 1.57
N SER A 60 1.00 11.24 1.45
CA SER A 60 0.84 10.22 0.40
C SER A 60 -0.62 9.95 0.14
N LEU A 61 -0.92 9.18 -0.91
CA LEU A 61 -2.28 8.68 -1.16
C LEU A 61 -2.76 7.86 0.04
N HIS A 62 -3.99 8.10 0.49
CA HIS A 62 -4.60 7.41 1.61
C HIS A 62 -5.82 6.61 1.17
N ASN A 63 -5.64 5.31 0.99
CA ASN A 63 -6.68 4.38 0.57
C ASN A 63 -6.94 3.31 1.63
N PHE A 64 -8.19 2.81 1.71
CA PHE A 64 -8.61 1.80 2.67
C PHE A 64 -7.74 0.53 2.58
N HIS A 65 -7.41 0.00 3.75
CA HIS A 65 -6.65 -1.25 3.91
C HIS A 65 -5.31 -1.28 3.18
N ARG A 66 -4.82 -0.12 2.72
CA ARG A 66 -3.49 0.01 2.11
C ARG A 66 -2.50 0.50 3.15
N PHE A 67 -1.22 0.19 2.91
CA PHE A 67 -0.14 0.71 3.74
C PHE A 67 -0.08 2.23 3.64
N TYR A 68 -0.30 2.93 4.77
CA TYR A 68 -0.23 4.39 4.82
C TYR A 68 1.16 4.83 5.25
N PHE A 69 1.94 5.24 4.27
CA PHE A 69 3.36 5.56 4.41
C PHE A 69 3.65 6.70 5.41
N PRO A 70 2.89 7.80 5.49
CA PRO A 70 3.11 8.85 6.47
C PRO A 70 3.05 8.35 7.92
N ASP A 71 2.13 7.46 8.25
CA ASP A 71 2.02 6.91 9.60
C ASP A 71 3.23 6.04 9.97
N TRP A 72 3.73 5.27 9.03
CA TRP A 72 4.95 4.49 9.24
C TRP A 72 6.16 5.38 9.49
N LEU A 73 6.31 6.48 8.76
CA LEU A 73 7.36 7.46 8.95
C LEU A 73 7.21 8.21 10.28
N LYS A 74 6.00 8.66 10.63
CA LYS A 74 5.70 9.31 11.92
C LYS A 74 6.12 8.44 13.11
N ARG A 75 5.85 7.12 13.06
CA ARG A 75 6.27 6.17 14.10
C ARG A 75 7.80 6.07 14.23
N ARG A 76 8.54 6.33 13.16
CA ARG A 76 10.00 6.43 13.13
C ARG A 76 10.54 7.83 13.49
N GLY A 77 9.65 8.77 13.82
CA GLY A 77 10.01 10.15 14.15
C GLY A 77 10.18 11.08 12.94
N ILE A 78 9.90 10.61 11.73
CA ILE A 78 10.03 11.38 10.48
C ILE A 78 8.66 11.96 10.13
N ARG A 79 8.54 13.29 10.23
CA ARG A 79 7.26 14.00 10.01
C ARG A 79 7.24 14.87 8.77
N TYR A 80 8.42 15.21 8.25
CA TYR A 80 8.58 16.18 7.17
C TYR A 80 9.34 15.60 6.01
N GLN A 81 9.09 16.17 4.84
CA GLN A 81 9.75 15.85 3.59
C GLN A 81 10.33 17.10 2.94
N ILE A 82 11.38 16.91 2.16
CA ILE A 82 11.98 17.93 1.31
C ILE A 82 11.88 17.44 -0.14
N GLN A 83 11.26 18.25 -0.99
CA GLN A 83 11.32 18.07 -2.43
C GLN A 83 12.49 18.86 -2.96
N ALA A 84 13.61 18.21 -3.26
CA ALA A 84 14.79 18.86 -3.80
C ALA A 84 14.54 19.33 -5.23
N GLN A 85 14.74 20.61 -5.47
CA GLN A 85 14.77 21.24 -6.82
C GLN A 85 16.19 21.15 -7.39
N SER A 86 17.19 21.36 -6.53
CA SER A 86 18.59 21.18 -6.85
C SER A 86 19.35 20.75 -5.59
N TYR A 87 20.47 20.07 -5.80
CA TYR A 87 21.38 19.76 -4.68
C TYR A 87 22.84 19.81 -5.15
N GLN A 88 23.73 20.08 -4.21
CA GLN A 88 25.17 20.08 -4.39
C GLN A 88 25.82 19.17 -3.36
N LEU A 89 26.69 18.28 -3.79
CA LEU A 89 27.53 17.48 -2.89
C LEU A 89 28.58 18.39 -2.27
N LEU A 90 28.53 18.57 -0.96
CA LEU A 90 29.53 19.34 -0.21
C LEU A 90 30.70 18.47 0.23
N GLN A 91 30.40 17.25 0.67
CA GLN A 91 31.39 16.29 1.11
C GLN A 91 30.92 14.87 0.75
N GLU A 92 31.79 14.13 0.08
CA GLU A 92 31.57 12.72 -0.20
C GLU A 92 31.62 11.94 1.11
N GLY A 93 30.68 11.01 1.28
CA GLY A 93 30.63 10.13 2.43
C GLY A 93 31.84 9.19 2.46
N SER A 94 32.08 8.62 3.61
CA SER A 94 33.20 7.68 3.80
C SER A 94 32.71 6.40 4.50
N GLY A 95 33.55 5.35 4.42
CA GLY A 95 33.33 4.10 5.10
C GLY A 95 32.92 2.96 4.18
N VAL A 96 33.02 1.74 4.71
CA VAL A 96 32.82 0.49 3.95
C VAL A 96 31.46 0.43 3.27
N ARG A 97 30.40 0.87 3.93
CA ARG A 97 29.04 0.88 3.35
C ARG A 97 28.96 1.80 2.14
N HIS A 98 29.52 3.00 2.24
CA HIS A 98 29.57 3.98 1.14
C HIS A 98 30.25 3.37 -0.11
N THR A 99 31.46 2.82 0.08
CA THR A 99 32.26 2.22 -1.00
C THR A 99 31.55 1.03 -1.64
N LEU A 100 30.99 0.11 -0.84
CA LEU A 100 30.29 -1.06 -1.34
C LEU A 100 29.00 -0.70 -2.06
N TYR A 101 28.24 0.28 -1.57
CA TYR A 101 27.04 0.77 -2.25
C TYR A 101 27.39 1.41 -3.60
N ALA A 102 28.44 2.25 -3.65
CA ALA A 102 28.93 2.83 -4.91
C ALA A 102 29.32 1.72 -5.92
N HIS A 103 30.02 0.68 -5.45
CA HIS A 103 30.35 -0.49 -6.29
C HIS A 103 29.10 -1.18 -6.84
N VAL A 104 28.08 -1.43 -6.01
CA VAL A 104 26.81 -2.02 -6.44
C VAL A 104 26.11 -1.15 -7.48
N GLN A 105 26.10 0.19 -7.30
CA GLN A 105 25.51 1.09 -8.29
C GLN A 105 26.24 1.08 -9.64
N GLY A 106 27.53 0.77 -9.66
CA GLY A 106 28.34 0.62 -10.89
C GLY A 106 28.07 -0.68 -11.68
N ILE A 107 27.29 -1.64 -11.15
CA ILE A 107 26.96 -2.89 -11.84
C ILE A 107 26.05 -2.61 -13.03
N ALA A 108 26.45 -3.03 -14.23
CA ALA A 108 25.73 -2.78 -15.47
C ALA A 108 24.39 -3.53 -15.57
N ASP A 109 24.34 -4.76 -15.07
CA ASP A 109 23.11 -5.56 -15.07
C ASP A 109 22.11 -5.01 -14.05
N ARG A 110 21.03 -4.43 -14.57
CA ARG A 110 19.96 -3.81 -13.77
C ARG A 110 19.32 -4.80 -12.79
N LYS A 111 18.96 -6.00 -13.25
CA LYS A 111 18.28 -7.00 -12.43
C LYS A 111 19.16 -7.45 -11.27
N GLN A 112 20.41 -7.66 -11.54
CA GLN A 112 21.44 -8.02 -10.58
C GLN A 112 21.63 -6.91 -9.52
N ARG A 113 21.74 -5.66 -9.96
CA ARG A 113 21.81 -4.49 -9.07
C ARG A 113 20.57 -4.39 -8.20
N SER A 114 19.38 -4.60 -8.75
CA SER A 114 18.10 -4.57 -7.98
C SER A 114 18.06 -5.65 -6.90
N TRP A 115 18.54 -6.87 -7.18
CA TRP A 115 18.66 -7.93 -6.16
C TRP A 115 19.64 -7.58 -5.04
N LEU A 116 20.80 -7.03 -5.38
CA LEU A 116 21.79 -6.58 -4.38
C LEU A 116 21.23 -5.42 -3.54
N ASN A 117 20.60 -4.43 -4.18
CA ASN A 117 19.96 -3.32 -3.52
C ASN A 117 18.89 -3.80 -2.52
N MET A 118 18.04 -4.74 -2.93
CA MET A 118 17.00 -5.30 -2.08
C MET A 118 17.57 -6.10 -0.91
N LEU A 119 18.48 -7.02 -1.17
CA LEU A 119 18.97 -7.94 -0.13
C LEU A 119 19.92 -7.28 0.85
N LEU A 120 20.83 -6.41 0.38
CA LEU A 120 21.86 -5.80 1.23
C LEU A 120 21.41 -4.48 1.87
N TYR A 121 20.67 -3.65 1.11
CA TYR A 121 20.33 -2.29 1.55
C TYR A 121 18.83 -2.09 1.82
N GLY A 122 17.97 -3.08 1.50
CA GLY A 122 16.52 -2.96 1.68
C GLY A 122 15.92 -1.89 0.76
N ILE A 123 16.51 -1.70 -0.43
CA ILE A 123 16.02 -0.80 -1.47
C ILE A 123 15.22 -1.64 -2.45
N HIS A 124 13.90 -1.41 -2.51
CA HIS A 124 12.98 -2.18 -3.33
C HIS A 124 12.71 -1.46 -4.64
N GLU A 125 13.19 -2.04 -5.71
CA GLU A 125 12.86 -1.64 -7.08
C GLU A 125 11.72 -2.54 -7.62
N GLU A 126 11.00 -2.10 -8.65
CA GLU A 126 9.80 -2.78 -9.16
C GLU A 126 10.03 -4.20 -9.69
N ASP A 127 11.26 -4.52 -10.05
CA ASP A 127 11.62 -5.74 -10.76
C ASP A 127 11.74 -6.99 -9.87
N VAL A 128 11.55 -6.88 -8.54
CA VAL A 128 11.81 -7.98 -7.60
C VAL A 128 10.68 -8.18 -6.58
N SER A 129 10.25 -9.42 -6.38
CA SER A 129 9.17 -9.78 -5.45
C SER A 129 9.55 -9.58 -3.98
N TYR A 130 8.68 -8.89 -3.24
CA TYR A 130 8.93 -8.35 -1.89
C TYR A 130 8.62 -9.29 -0.71
N PHE A 131 7.72 -10.26 -0.89
CA PHE A 131 7.04 -10.95 0.24
C PHE A 131 8.00 -11.61 1.25
N LEU A 132 9.03 -12.30 0.78
CA LEU A 132 9.89 -13.10 1.67
C LEU A 132 11.00 -12.28 2.34
N THR A 133 11.38 -11.16 1.76
CA THR A 133 12.46 -10.31 2.31
C THR A 133 11.99 -9.48 3.49
N SER A 134 10.72 -9.05 3.52
CA SER A 134 10.14 -8.23 4.58
C SER A 134 10.12 -8.93 5.96
N SER A 135 10.09 -10.26 6.00
CA SER A 135 10.07 -11.03 7.25
C SER A 135 11.44 -11.19 7.93
N GLY A 136 12.55 -10.92 7.20
CA GLY A 136 13.92 -11.13 7.67
C GLY A 136 14.29 -12.57 8.01
N LEU A 137 13.52 -13.53 7.50
CA LEU A 137 13.72 -14.95 7.79
C LEU A 137 15.03 -15.47 7.21
N HIS A 138 15.50 -14.91 6.07
CA HIS A 138 16.78 -15.21 5.48
C HIS A 138 17.95 -14.87 6.42
N ILE A 139 17.92 -13.70 7.07
CA ILE A 139 18.94 -13.28 8.06
C ILE A 139 18.90 -14.22 9.28
N ALA A 140 17.70 -14.55 9.77
CA ALA A 140 17.55 -15.46 10.91
C ALA A 140 18.07 -16.87 10.58
N THR A 141 17.84 -17.35 9.36
CA THR A 141 18.33 -18.66 8.89
C THR A 141 19.85 -18.63 8.74
N LEU A 142 20.41 -17.60 8.12
CA LEU A 142 21.86 -17.41 8.01
C LEU A 142 22.52 -17.38 9.39
N ALA A 143 21.95 -16.61 10.32
CA ALA A 143 22.44 -16.53 11.70
C ALA A 143 22.41 -17.89 12.42
N ALA A 144 21.40 -18.71 12.16
CA ALA A 144 21.31 -20.05 12.72
C ALA A 144 22.32 -21.03 12.09
N CYS A 145 22.56 -20.94 10.77
CA CYS A 145 23.57 -21.72 10.07
C CYS A 145 24.98 -21.36 10.54
N LEU A 146 25.27 -20.05 10.62
CA LEU A 146 26.54 -19.53 11.15
C LEU A 146 26.81 -20.04 12.58
N GLN A 147 25.81 -19.98 13.46
CA GLN A 147 25.93 -20.52 14.82
C GLN A 147 26.29 -22.01 14.83
N LYS A 148 25.63 -22.82 13.98
CA LYS A 148 25.92 -24.25 13.89
C LYS A 148 27.34 -24.54 13.40
N LEU A 149 27.80 -23.81 12.38
CA LEU A 149 29.16 -23.94 11.87
C LEU A 149 30.20 -23.56 12.95
N LEU A 150 30.00 -22.45 13.66
CA LEU A 150 30.88 -22.04 14.73
C LEU A 150 30.94 -23.05 15.89
N LEU A 151 29.83 -23.71 16.19
CA LEU A 151 29.78 -24.78 17.22
C LEU A 151 30.59 -26.03 16.87
N MET A 152 30.97 -26.20 15.59
CA MET A 152 31.86 -27.30 15.20
C MET A 152 33.33 -27.07 15.58
N ILE A 153 33.72 -25.80 15.80
CA ILE A 153 35.12 -25.38 16.04
C ILE A 153 35.29 -24.58 17.33
N CYS A 154 34.24 -24.10 17.96
CA CYS A 154 34.29 -23.26 19.14
C CYS A 154 33.29 -23.72 20.22
N SER A 155 33.55 -23.31 21.48
CA SER A 155 32.59 -23.47 22.58
C SER A 155 31.32 -22.67 22.32
N GLN A 156 30.23 -23.04 22.99
CA GLN A 156 28.92 -22.37 22.90
C GLN A 156 29.02 -20.86 23.15
N ALA A 157 29.78 -20.45 24.14
CA ALA A 157 29.97 -19.03 24.48
C ALA A 157 30.70 -18.29 23.37
N ASN A 158 31.86 -18.79 22.93
CA ASN A 158 32.65 -18.19 21.87
C ASN A 158 31.89 -18.14 20.54
N ALA A 159 31.22 -19.22 20.14
CA ALA A 159 30.37 -19.26 18.95
C ALA A 159 29.28 -18.17 18.99
N SER A 160 28.69 -17.92 20.16
CA SER A 160 27.65 -16.90 20.31
C SER A 160 28.20 -15.47 20.21
N VAL A 161 29.38 -15.22 20.79
CA VAL A 161 30.08 -13.91 20.69
C VAL A 161 30.52 -13.64 19.26
N ILE A 162 31.19 -14.62 18.62
CA ILE A 162 31.67 -14.49 17.23
C ILE A 162 30.47 -14.24 16.28
N ALA A 163 29.37 -14.99 16.45
CA ALA A 163 28.19 -14.80 15.63
C ALA A 163 27.54 -13.43 15.85
N LEU A 164 27.56 -12.89 17.08
CA LEU A 164 27.07 -11.52 17.39
C LEU A 164 27.93 -10.47 16.67
N LEU A 165 29.25 -10.61 16.75
CA LEU A 165 30.19 -9.68 16.10
C LEU A 165 30.07 -9.72 14.58
N LEU A 166 29.99 -10.91 13.97
CA LEU A 166 29.83 -11.06 12.52
C LEU A 166 28.51 -10.50 12.02
N LEU A 167 27.41 -10.70 12.75
CA LEU A 167 26.11 -10.11 12.41
C LEU A 167 26.11 -8.58 12.60
N GLY A 168 26.79 -8.07 13.62
CA GLY A 168 26.99 -6.64 13.82
C GLY A 168 27.79 -6.01 12.67
N LEU A 169 28.88 -6.66 12.26
CA LEU A 169 29.67 -6.25 11.09
C LEU A 169 28.83 -6.28 9.82
N CYS A 170 28.02 -7.33 9.63
CA CYS A 170 27.08 -7.40 8.51
C CYS A 170 26.15 -6.19 8.47
N GLY A 171 25.54 -5.80 9.61
CA GLY A 171 24.69 -4.61 9.68
C GLY A 171 25.43 -3.30 9.44
N HIS A 172 26.72 -3.23 9.83
CA HIS A 172 27.56 -2.07 9.56
C HIS A 172 27.86 -1.91 8.07
N VAL A 173 28.13 -3.01 7.40
CA VAL A 173 28.45 -3.06 5.95
C VAL A 173 27.19 -2.85 5.11
N THR A 174 26.07 -3.40 5.53
CA THR A 174 24.77 -3.28 4.85
C THR A 174 23.88 -2.22 5.53
N VAL A 175 22.69 -2.62 6.00
CA VAL A 175 21.77 -1.78 6.77
C VAL A 175 21.29 -2.53 8.00
N PHE A 176 21.17 -1.84 9.13
CA PHE A 176 20.54 -2.39 10.33
C PHE A 176 19.02 -2.49 10.15
N SER A 177 18.58 -3.51 9.39
CA SER A 177 17.15 -3.78 9.23
C SER A 177 16.51 -4.17 10.58
N SER A 178 15.20 -3.95 10.72
CA SER A 178 14.41 -4.33 11.91
C SER A 178 14.62 -5.80 12.29
N SER A 179 14.75 -6.67 11.30
CA SER A 179 15.02 -8.10 11.50
C SER A 179 16.41 -8.36 12.08
N LEU A 180 17.43 -7.67 11.58
CA LEU A 180 18.80 -7.82 12.07
C LEU A 180 18.93 -7.27 13.50
N ILE A 181 18.38 -6.10 13.77
CA ILE A 181 18.34 -5.49 15.12
C ILE A 181 17.70 -6.47 16.12
N ARG A 182 16.55 -7.04 15.78
CA ARG A 182 15.87 -8.04 16.63
C ARG A 182 16.74 -9.27 16.88
N ILE A 183 17.47 -9.76 15.87
CA ILE A 183 18.34 -10.94 16.01
C ILE A 183 19.56 -10.61 16.89
N LEU A 184 20.16 -9.44 16.71
CA LEU A 184 21.29 -8.97 17.53
C LEU A 184 20.87 -8.81 18.99
N LEU A 185 19.75 -8.16 19.27
CA LEU A 185 19.22 -8.01 20.63
C LEU A 185 18.90 -9.36 21.28
N PHE A 186 18.32 -10.29 20.52
CA PHE A 186 18.07 -11.64 21.04
C PHE A 186 19.38 -12.35 21.43
N ARG A 187 20.44 -12.23 20.62
CA ARG A 187 21.75 -12.82 20.92
C ARG A 187 22.41 -12.15 22.11
N LEU A 188 22.36 -10.82 22.18
CA LEU A 188 22.89 -10.05 23.30
C LEU A 188 22.20 -10.44 24.62
N VAL A 189 20.87 -10.49 24.65
CA VAL A 189 20.12 -10.93 25.82
C VAL A 189 20.47 -12.40 26.18
N THR A 190 20.69 -13.26 25.19
CA THR A 190 21.07 -14.65 25.44
C THR A 190 22.45 -14.77 26.09
N LEU A 191 23.38 -13.86 25.80
CA LEU A 191 24.71 -13.80 26.41
C LEU A 191 24.65 -13.21 27.83
N CYS A 192 23.86 -12.15 28.03
CA CYS A 192 23.83 -11.40 29.29
C CYS A 192 22.84 -11.98 30.32
N CYS A 193 21.78 -12.66 29.87
CA CYS A 193 20.74 -13.15 30.75
C CYS A 193 21.04 -14.56 31.29
N HIS A 194 21.16 -14.68 32.60
CA HIS A 194 21.46 -15.93 33.30
C HIS A 194 20.26 -16.89 33.41
N SER A 195 19.06 -16.49 32.96
CA SER A 195 17.91 -17.38 32.99
C SER A 195 18.16 -18.65 32.15
N ARG A 196 17.93 -19.83 32.79
CA ARG A 196 18.04 -21.13 32.11
C ARG A 196 16.88 -21.38 31.15
N ASN A 197 15.73 -20.72 31.38
CA ASN A 197 14.54 -20.91 30.54
C ASN A 197 14.70 -20.15 29.21
N PRO A 198 14.73 -20.83 28.07
CA PRO A 198 14.81 -20.17 26.76
C PRO A 198 13.64 -19.23 26.46
N GLN A 199 12.48 -19.44 27.10
CA GLN A 199 11.29 -18.62 26.90
C GLN A 199 11.44 -17.24 27.55
N ASP A 200 12.02 -17.17 28.77
CA ASP A 200 12.27 -15.92 29.48
C ASP A 200 13.23 -15.03 28.67
N ARG A 201 14.34 -15.60 28.19
CA ARG A 201 15.31 -14.88 27.35
C ARG A 201 14.67 -14.31 26.09
N ARG A 202 13.73 -15.05 25.49
CA ARG A 202 12.98 -14.59 24.31
C ARG A 202 12.01 -13.47 24.68
N GLY A 203 11.28 -13.59 25.78
CA GLY A 203 10.39 -12.56 26.29
C GLY A 203 11.14 -11.25 26.58
N ILE A 204 12.25 -11.34 27.33
CA ILE A 204 13.13 -10.20 27.63
C ILE A 204 13.65 -9.55 26.34
N SER A 205 14.09 -10.34 25.35
CA SER A 205 14.59 -9.78 24.09
C SER A 205 13.50 -9.06 23.30
N MET A 206 12.28 -9.57 23.32
CA MET A 206 11.14 -8.91 22.66
C MET A 206 10.75 -7.62 23.38
N ALA A 207 10.72 -7.62 24.69
CA ALA A 207 10.50 -6.42 25.49
C ALA A 207 11.58 -5.36 25.23
N ALA A 208 12.85 -5.77 25.17
CA ALA A 208 13.95 -4.87 24.83
C ALA A 208 13.81 -4.25 23.44
N VAL A 209 13.38 -5.03 22.44
CA VAL A 209 13.10 -4.49 21.08
C VAL A 209 12.02 -3.42 21.15
N LEU A 210 10.91 -3.67 21.85
CA LEU A 210 9.79 -2.73 21.93
C LEU A 210 10.14 -1.46 22.74
N LEU A 211 10.97 -1.59 23.78
CA LEU A 211 11.42 -0.45 24.56
C LEU A 211 12.38 0.45 23.77
N LEU A 212 13.29 -0.14 23.00
CA LEU A 212 14.27 0.61 22.22
C LEU A 212 13.73 1.10 20.87
N PHE A 213 12.84 0.34 20.27
CA PHE A 213 12.30 0.57 18.93
C PHE A 213 10.78 0.33 18.89
N PRO A 214 9.96 1.18 19.55
CA PRO A 214 8.51 0.95 19.69
C PRO A 214 7.78 0.87 18.33
N TYR A 215 8.29 1.53 17.29
CA TYR A 215 7.71 1.46 15.95
C TYR A 215 7.71 0.04 15.35
N MET A 216 8.63 -0.83 15.78
CA MET A 216 8.72 -2.22 15.28
C MET A 216 7.49 -3.06 15.67
N ALA A 217 6.71 -2.66 16.67
CA ALA A 217 5.49 -3.36 17.08
C ALA A 217 4.48 -3.54 15.92
N TRP A 218 4.55 -2.70 14.91
CA TRP A 218 3.65 -2.70 13.74
C TRP A 218 4.29 -3.33 12.49
N GLU A 219 5.53 -3.77 12.58
CA GLU A 219 6.23 -4.35 11.44
C GLU A 219 6.07 -5.88 11.38
N LEU A 220 5.86 -6.41 10.17
CA LEU A 220 5.78 -7.85 9.93
C LEU A 220 7.06 -8.58 10.42
N ALA A 221 8.22 -7.91 10.31
CA ALA A 221 9.50 -8.38 10.80
C ALA A 221 9.51 -8.68 12.32
N PHE A 222 8.65 -8.04 13.09
CA PHE A 222 8.46 -8.30 14.53
C PHE A 222 7.25 -9.21 14.80
N LEU A 223 6.11 -8.91 14.19
CA LEU A 223 4.84 -9.62 14.45
C LEU A 223 4.89 -11.10 14.05
N LEU A 224 5.50 -11.43 12.91
CA LEU A 224 5.55 -12.80 12.45
C LEU A 224 6.39 -13.70 13.38
N PRO A 225 7.62 -13.36 13.78
CA PRO A 225 8.36 -14.12 14.78
C PRO A 225 7.69 -14.17 16.16
N LEU A 226 7.03 -13.09 16.58
CA LEU A 226 6.24 -13.09 17.82
C LEU A 226 5.11 -14.12 17.74
N GLY A 227 4.32 -14.14 16.68
CA GLY A 227 3.25 -15.10 16.47
C GLY A 227 3.75 -16.54 16.47
N PHE A 228 4.84 -16.86 15.76
CA PHE A 228 5.44 -18.21 15.82
C PHE A 228 5.93 -18.60 17.21
N ARG A 229 6.36 -17.65 18.03
CA ARG A 229 6.78 -17.93 19.40
C ARG A 229 5.59 -18.16 20.33
N MET A 230 4.53 -17.39 20.15
CA MET A 230 3.28 -17.64 20.86
C MET A 230 2.72 -19.03 20.54
N LEU A 231 2.75 -19.44 19.27
CA LEU A 231 2.38 -20.80 18.88
C LEU A 231 3.27 -21.87 19.54
N ALA A 232 4.54 -21.59 19.79
CA ALA A 232 5.46 -22.52 20.46
C ALA A 232 5.17 -22.70 21.96
N LEU A 233 4.37 -21.84 22.59
CA LEU A 233 3.87 -22.01 23.97
C LEU A 233 2.85 -23.14 24.06
N PHE A 234 2.12 -23.38 22.98
CA PHE A 234 1.20 -24.51 22.90
C PHE A 234 1.99 -25.80 22.61
N ASN A 235 1.70 -26.86 23.37
CA ASN A 235 2.41 -28.13 23.23
C ASN A 235 1.96 -28.90 21.98
N VAL A 236 2.28 -28.34 20.80
CA VAL A 236 1.85 -28.85 19.49
C VAL A 236 2.66 -30.10 19.11
N ARG A 237 1.98 -31.20 18.79
CA ARG A 237 2.62 -32.42 18.26
C ARG A 237 3.47 -32.11 17.03
N LYS A 238 4.66 -32.74 16.91
CA LYS A 238 5.61 -32.49 15.79
C LYS A 238 4.95 -32.55 14.41
N ARG A 239 4.00 -33.48 14.20
CA ARG A 239 3.28 -33.67 12.92
C ARG A 239 2.38 -32.47 12.56
N SER A 240 1.84 -31.76 13.56
CA SER A 240 0.93 -30.62 13.38
C SER A 240 1.65 -29.26 13.26
N ARG A 241 2.96 -29.19 13.52
CA ARG A 241 3.71 -27.90 13.55
C ARG A 241 3.69 -27.16 12.23
N ARG A 242 3.74 -27.86 11.08
CA ARG A 242 3.67 -27.22 9.75
C ARG A 242 2.31 -26.60 9.53
N LEU A 243 1.24 -27.33 9.81
CA LEU A 243 -0.13 -26.84 9.68
C LEU A 243 -0.39 -25.66 10.62
N THR A 244 0.07 -25.75 11.87
CA THR A 244 -0.03 -24.64 12.82
C THR A 244 0.69 -23.37 12.32
N GLY A 245 1.84 -23.53 11.65
CA GLY A 245 2.52 -22.40 10.99
C GLY A 245 1.68 -21.75 9.90
N LEU A 246 0.99 -22.55 9.07
CA LEU A 246 0.08 -22.04 8.03
C LEU A 246 -1.11 -21.28 8.62
N LEU A 247 -1.65 -21.74 9.76
CA LEU A 247 -2.77 -21.05 10.45
C LEU A 247 -2.40 -19.63 10.91
N LEU A 248 -1.12 -19.34 11.13
CA LEU A 248 -0.64 -18.00 11.42
C LEU A 248 -0.33 -17.22 10.13
N LEU A 249 0.30 -17.86 9.15
CA LEU A 249 0.76 -17.18 7.92
C LEU A 249 -0.40 -16.69 7.06
N ILE A 250 -1.48 -17.47 6.92
CA ILE A 250 -2.62 -17.12 6.07
C ILE A 250 -3.26 -15.78 6.47
N PRO A 251 -3.71 -15.57 7.74
CA PRO A 251 -4.30 -14.29 8.12
C PRO A 251 -3.29 -13.14 8.03
N MET A 252 -2.01 -13.38 8.33
CA MET A 252 -0.97 -12.36 8.17
C MET A 252 -0.79 -11.93 6.71
N GLN A 253 -0.84 -12.88 5.75
CA GLN A 253 -0.79 -12.53 4.34
C GLN A 253 -1.98 -11.67 3.92
N PHE A 254 -3.19 -12.06 4.28
CA PHE A 254 -4.37 -11.26 3.96
C PHE A 254 -4.37 -9.89 4.64
N LEU A 255 -3.90 -9.77 5.89
CA LEU A 255 -3.84 -8.50 6.61
C LEU A 255 -2.82 -7.52 6.01
N PHE A 256 -1.62 -7.99 5.67
CA PHE A 256 -0.54 -7.12 5.22
C PHE A 256 -0.50 -6.93 3.71
N PHE A 257 -0.91 -7.94 2.93
CA PHE A 257 -0.79 -7.93 1.47
C PHE A 257 -2.12 -8.03 0.74
N GLN A 258 -3.24 -8.25 1.45
CA GLN A 258 -4.57 -8.49 0.88
C GLN A 258 -4.60 -9.61 -0.16
N SER A 259 -3.60 -10.44 -0.12
CA SER A 259 -3.42 -11.55 -1.06
C SER A 259 -2.73 -12.73 -0.39
N CYS A 260 -2.98 -13.93 -0.89
CA CYS A 260 -2.37 -15.16 -0.42
C CYS A 260 -2.13 -16.10 -1.61
N ASN A 261 -0.89 -16.53 -1.80
CA ASN A 261 -0.58 -17.58 -2.74
C ASN A 261 -0.31 -18.88 -1.96
N PRO A 262 -1.21 -19.88 -2.03
CA PRO A 262 -1.06 -21.16 -1.29
C PRO A 262 0.22 -21.90 -1.62
N LEU A 263 0.69 -21.84 -2.89
CA LEU A 263 1.93 -22.50 -3.30
C LEU A 263 3.15 -21.87 -2.61
N GLN A 264 3.20 -20.54 -2.54
CA GLN A 264 4.27 -19.84 -1.82
C GLN A 264 4.29 -20.21 -0.33
N LEU A 265 3.12 -20.36 0.30
CA LEU A 265 3.03 -20.80 1.69
C LEU A 265 3.57 -22.21 1.90
N LEU A 266 3.25 -23.13 1.01
CA LEU A 266 3.76 -24.51 1.06
C LEU A 266 5.27 -24.57 0.86
N LEU A 267 5.81 -23.75 -0.05
CA LEU A 267 7.23 -23.67 -0.38
C LEU A 267 8.03 -22.79 0.61
N PHE A 268 7.38 -22.06 1.49
CA PHE A 268 8.00 -21.17 2.46
C PHE A 268 9.17 -21.81 3.26
N PRO A 269 9.08 -23.07 3.75
CA PRO A 269 10.19 -23.71 4.43
C PRO A 269 11.44 -23.89 3.56
N VAL A 270 11.29 -24.02 2.25
CA VAL A 270 12.39 -24.16 1.28
C VAL A 270 12.96 -22.78 0.96
N PHE A 271 12.11 -21.83 0.62
CA PHE A 271 12.50 -20.48 0.26
C PHE A 271 13.40 -19.80 1.30
N ARG A 272 13.16 -20.01 2.59
CA ARG A 272 14.01 -19.43 3.65
C ARG A 272 15.48 -19.80 3.53
N TYR A 273 15.80 -21.03 3.12
CA TYR A 273 17.20 -21.48 2.95
C TYR A 273 17.80 -20.92 1.66
N VAL A 274 17.01 -20.89 0.59
CA VAL A 274 17.44 -20.34 -0.69
C VAL A 274 17.74 -18.85 -0.56
N TYR A 275 16.86 -18.08 0.09
CA TYR A 275 17.11 -16.65 0.38
C TYR A 275 18.27 -16.42 1.33
N ALA A 276 18.48 -17.30 2.33
CA ALA A 276 19.66 -17.18 3.20
C ALA A 276 20.96 -17.45 2.42
N PHE A 277 20.95 -18.39 1.50
CA PHE A 277 22.07 -18.67 0.60
C PHE A 277 22.33 -17.51 -0.36
N LEU A 278 21.28 -16.96 -0.99
CA LEU A 278 21.37 -15.77 -1.85
C LEU A 278 21.95 -14.58 -1.09
N TYR A 279 21.46 -14.31 0.12
CA TYR A 279 21.95 -13.21 0.94
C TYR A 279 23.44 -13.39 1.27
N ALA A 280 23.87 -14.60 1.65
CA ALA A 280 25.26 -14.90 1.90
C ALA A 280 26.12 -14.76 0.62
N GLY A 281 25.63 -15.25 -0.52
CA GLY A 281 26.27 -15.10 -1.81
C GLY A 281 26.43 -13.62 -2.22
N CYS A 282 25.41 -12.81 -2.03
CA CYS A 282 25.46 -11.37 -2.26
C CYS A 282 26.50 -10.67 -1.36
N LEU A 283 26.53 -11.02 -0.06
CA LEU A 283 27.52 -10.46 0.86
C LEU A 283 28.96 -10.77 0.46
N LEU A 284 29.22 -11.97 -0.07
CA LEU A 284 30.56 -12.40 -0.47
C LEU A 284 30.95 -11.92 -1.87
N SER A 285 29.99 -11.80 -2.79
CA SER A 285 30.26 -11.42 -4.19
C SER A 285 30.66 -9.96 -4.35
N VAL A 286 30.13 -9.04 -3.53
CA VAL A 286 30.40 -7.61 -3.64
C VAL A 286 31.88 -7.29 -3.37
N PRO A 287 32.51 -7.71 -2.23
CA PRO A 287 33.90 -7.39 -1.97
C PRO A 287 34.89 -8.22 -2.81
N CYS A 288 34.49 -9.39 -3.31
CA CYS A 288 35.43 -10.34 -3.94
C CYS A 288 35.28 -10.43 -5.47
N SER A 289 34.30 -9.74 -6.07
CA SER A 289 34.05 -9.73 -7.54
C SER A 289 33.98 -11.13 -8.16
N PHE A 290 33.44 -12.13 -7.44
CA PHE A 290 33.30 -13.50 -7.93
C PHE A 290 32.21 -13.64 -8.99
N GLY A 291 32.53 -13.40 -10.26
CA GLY A 291 31.58 -13.44 -11.38
C GLY A 291 30.77 -14.72 -11.49
N ALA A 292 31.41 -15.91 -11.24
CA ALA A 292 30.70 -17.19 -11.29
C ALA A 292 29.67 -17.37 -10.16
N LEU A 293 30.00 -16.98 -8.93
CA LEU A 293 29.06 -17.01 -7.79
C LEU A 293 27.91 -16.06 -8.04
N PHE A 294 28.21 -14.94 -8.64
CA PHE A 294 27.25 -13.90 -8.98
C PHE A 294 26.26 -14.40 -10.06
N ALA A 295 26.74 -14.96 -11.16
CA ALA A 295 25.90 -15.53 -12.20
C ALA A 295 25.01 -16.68 -11.68
N PHE A 296 25.52 -17.50 -10.77
CA PHE A 296 24.74 -18.55 -10.13
C PHE A 296 23.63 -17.97 -9.22
N THR A 297 23.94 -16.95 -8.41
CA THR A 297 22.94 -16.31 -7.54
C THR A 297 21.85 -15.62 -8.34
N THR A 298 22.16 -15.01 -9.49
CA THR A 298 21.18 -14.39 -10.37
C THR A 298 20.22 -15.43 -10.96
N ARG A 299 20.75 -16.55 -11.48
CA ARG A 299 19.90 -17.65 -12.02
C ARG A 299 18.99 -18.25 -10.93
N LEU A 300 19.51 -18.39 -9.71
CA LEU A 300 18.70 -18.88 -8.59
C LEU A 300 17.60 -17.87 -8.20
N ALA A 301 17.90 -16.58 -8.27
CA ALA A 301 16.93 -15.52 -8.06
C ALA A 301 15.83 -15.53 -9.14
N ASP A 302 16.20 -15.72 -10.41
CA ASP A 302 15.25 -15.83 -11.52
C ASP A 302 14.32 -17.04 -11.35
N LEU A 303 14.85 -18.19 -10.93
CA LEU A 303 14.05 -19.37 -10.63
C LEU A 303 13.07 -19.10 -9.48
N LEU A 304 13.49 -18.39 -8.44
CA LEU A 304 12.63 -18.03 -7.32
C LEU A 304 11.50 -17.08 -7.73
N ASP A 305 11.80 -16.08 -8.56
CA ASP A 305 10.79 -15.17 -9.09
C ASP A 305 9.77 -15.95 -9.94
N ALA A 306 10.22 -16.82 -10.83
CA ALA A 306 9.33 -17.67 -11.61
C ALA A 306 8.45 -18.56 -10.72
N LEU A 307 9.01 -19.18 -9.67
CA LEU A 307 8.25 -19.99 -8.72
C LEU A 307 7.27 -19.15 -7.88
N GLN A 308 7.61 -17.90 -7.57
CA GLN A 308 6.70 -17.00 -6.85
C GLN A 308 5.52 -16.54 -7.71
N GLN A 309 5.73 -16.38 -9.01
CA GLN A 309 4.67 -16.07 -9.98
C GLN A 309 3.79 -17.27 -10.30
N CYS A 310 4.27 -18.49 -10.04
CA CYS A 310 3.48 -19.70 -10.20
C CYS A 310 2.38 -19.81 -9.13
N GLY A 311 1.26 -20.41 -9.53
CA GLY A 311 0.15 -20.67 -8.64
C GLY A 311 -0.92 -19.57 -8.66
N ILE A 312 -2.03 -19.86 -8.00
CA ILE A 312 -3.19 -18.99 -7.94
C ILE A 312 -3.04 -18.04 -6.76
N THR A 313 -3.08 -16.75 -7.02
CA THR A 313 -3.12 -15.74 -5.96
C THR A 313 -4.58 -15.45 -5.59
N LEU A 314 -4.93 -15.71 -4.34
CA LEU A 314 -6.23 -15.41 -3.76
C LEU A 314 -6.18 -14.00 -3.17
N TYR A 315 -7.18 -13.18 -3.46
CA TYR A 315 -7.31 -11.82 -2.95
C TYR A 315 -8.44 -11.74 -1.95
N TYR A 316 -8.20 -11.08 -0.82
CA TYR A 316 -9.20 -10.90 0.23
C TYR A 316 -8.78 -9.81 1.23
N THR A 317 -9.71 -8.96 1.59
CA THR A 317 -9.56 -8.03 2.72
C THR A 317 -10.28 -8.61 3.94
N PRO A 318 -9.55 -9.09 4.96
CA PRO A 318 -10.18 -9.80 6.08
C PRO A 318 -11.00 -8.87 6.95
N GLN A 319 -12.25 -9.24 7.18
CA GLN A 319 -13.16 -8.57 8.11
C GLN A 319 -12.89 -9.03 9.55
N LEU A 320 -13.23 -8.20 10.55
CA LEU A 320 -13.03 -8.51 11.97
C LEU A 320 -13.68 -9.84 12.38
N LEU A 321 -14.89 -10.12 11.90
CA LEU A 321 -15.59 -11.38 12.17
C LEU A 321 -14.81 -12.58 11.62
N TRP A 322 -14.28 -12.49 10.40
CA TRP A 322 -13.46 -13.54 9.80
C TRP A 322 -12.20 -13.79 10.62
N LEU A 323 -11.50 -12.72 11.02
CA LEU A 323 -10.30 -12.82 11.86
C LEU A 323 -10.60 -13.46 13.23
N PHE A 324 -11.72 -13.09 13.84
CA PHE A 324 -12.18 -13.67 15.11
C PHE A 324 -12.48 -15.17 14.97
N LEU A 325 -13.25 -15.55 13.95
CA LEU A 325 -13.60 -16.95 13.69
C LEU A 325 -12.36 -17.78 13.33
N TRP A 326 -11.45 -17.22 12.53
CA TRP A 326 -10.18 -17.87 12.23
C TRP A 326 -9.33 -18.08 13.47
N GLY A 327 -9.16 -17.06 14.29
CA GLY A 327 -8.39 -17.12 15.55
C GLY A 327 -8.99 -18.15 16.52
N LYS A 328 -10.30 -18.12 16.72
CA LYS A 328 -11.02 -19.12 17.56
C LYS A 328 -10.82 -20.53 17.02
N GLY A 329 -11.00 -20.76 15.72
CA GLY A 329 -10.78 -22.06 15.08
C GLY A 329 -9.34 -22.55 15.22
N ALA A 330 -8.35 -21.65 15.04
CA ALA A 330 -6.93 -21.97 15.20
C ALA A 330 -6.60 -22.37 16.65
N VAL A 331 -7.07 -21.61 17.63
CA VAL A 331 -6.88 -21.94 19.07
C VAL A 331 -7.53 -23.27 19.40
N CYS A 332 -8.77 -23.51 18.98
CA CYS A 332 -9.46 -24.79 19.22
C CYS A 332 -8.71 -25.96 18.57
N TYR A 333 -8.22 -25.81 17.33
CA TYR A 333 -7.43 -26.84 16.67
C TYR A 333 -6.12 -27.14 17.41
N ILE A 334 -5.41 -26.11 17.85
CA ILE A 334 -4.13 -26.24 18.55
C ILE A 334 -4.32 -26.88 19.94
N SER A 335 -5.33 -26.43 20.70
CA SER A 335 -5.56 -26.87 22.09
C SER A 335 -6.11 -28.28 22.15
N TYR A 336 -7.06 -28.64 21.29
CA TYR A 336 -7.78 -29.91 21.39
C TYR A 336 -7.41 -30.95 20.33
N ALA A 337 -6.58 -30.57 19.33
CA ALA A 337 -6.17 -31.42 18.20
C ALA A 337 -7.37 -32.09 17.47
N GLN A 338 -8.53 -31.45 17.47
CA GLN A 338 -9.75 -31.95 16.83
C GLN A 338 -9.79 -31.63 15.34
N LYS A 339 -10.38 -32.53 14.54
CA LYS A 339 -10.53 -32.32 13.09
C LYS A 339 -11.63 -31.31 12.74
N LYS A 340 -12.67 -31.14 13.58
CA LYS A 340 -13.78 -30.21 13.34
C LYS A 340 -13.35 -28.74 13.17
N PRO A 341 -12.50 -28.15 14.06
CA PRO A 341 -12.00 -26.80 13.85
C PRO A 341 -11.21 -26.64 12.54
N LEU A 342 -10.47 -27.65 12.10
CA LEU A 342 -9.74 -27.62 10.84
C LEU A 342 -10.70 -27.50 9.65
N ALA A 343 -11.82 -28.21 9.65
CA ALA A 343 -12.84 -28.08 8.60
C ALA A 343 -13.39 -26.64 8.53
N VAL A 344 -13.66 -26.02 9.70
CA VAL A 344 -14.10 -24.61 9.75
C VAL A 344 -13.03 -23.67 9.17
N LEU A 345 -11.76 -23.87 9.51
CA LEU A 345 -10.65 -23.07 8.96
C LEU A 345 -10.50 -23.24 7.44
N CYS A 346 -10.67 -24.47 6.94
CA CYS A 346 -10.69 -24.73 5.50
C CYS A 346 -11.86 -23.99 4.81
N LEU A 347 -13.06 -24.03 5.42
CA LEU A 347 -14.23 -23.31 4.90
C LEU A 347 -14.01 -21.79 4.90
N LEU A 348 -13.43 -21.22 5.96
CA LEU A 348 -13.09 -19.80 6.03
C LEU A 348 -12.05 -19.42 4.97
N PHE A 349 -11.07 -20.28 4.72
CA PHE A 349 -10.07 -20.06 3.67
C PHE A 349 -10.69 -20.10 2.27
N LEU A 350 -11.57 -21.06 2.02
CA LEU A 350 -12.30 -21.17 0.76
C LEU A 350 -13.32 -20.03 0.58
N TYR A 351 -13.93 -19.55 1.66
CA TYR A 351 -14.84 -18.39 1.61
C TYR A 351 -14.12 -17.10 1.20
N ALA A 352 -12.87 -16.91 1.61
CA ALA A 352 -12.16 -15.64 1.46
C ALA A 352 -12.21 -15.07 0.02
N PRO A 353 -11.83 -15.80 -1.05
CA PRO A 353 -11.85 -15.26 -2.42
C PRO A 353 -13.27 -15.05 -2.99
N PHE A 354 -14.30 -15.66 -2.37
CA PHE A 354 -15.69 -15.54 -2.79
C PHE A 354 -16.53 -14.63 -1.88
N SER A 355 -15.90 -13.93 -0.95
CA SER A 355 -16.58 -13.11 0.05
C SER A 355 -17.50 -12.05 -0.57
N SER A 356 -17.12 -11.45 -1.71
CA SER A 356 -17.93 -10.47 -2.43
C SER A 356 -19.27 -11.02 -2.96
N TRP A 357 -19.37 -12.34 -3.22
CA TRP A 357 -20.62 -13.00 -3.62
C TRP A 357 -21.66 -13.06 -2.51
N PHE A 358 -21.22 -12.92 -1.26
CA PHE A 358 -22.06 -12.94 -0.06
C PHE A 358 -22.21 -11.55 0.57
N ASP A 359 -21.61 -10.52 -0.02
CA ASP A 359 -21.73 -9.15 0.47
C ASP A 359 -23.03 -8.51 -0.05
N PRO A 360 -24.02 -8.21 0.82
CA PRO A 360 -25.28 -7.59 0.41
C PRO A 360 -25.12 -6.10 0.09
N PHE A 361 -23.92 -5.54 0.24
CA PHE A 361 -23.65 -4.14 -0.05
C PHE A 361 -23.02 -3.97 -1.41
N GLY A 362 -23.55 -3.00 -2.17
CA GLY A 362 -22.81 -2.32 -3.21
C GLY A 362 -21.93 -1.23 -2.62
N GLU A 363 -21.04 -0.69 -3.40
CA GLU A 363 -20.11 0.35 -2.97
C GLU A 363 -19.79 1.31 -4.11
N VAL A 364 -19.81 2.60 -3.81
CA VAL A 364 -19.19 3.66 -4.61
C VAL A 364 -17.92 4.07 -3.88
N LEU A 365 -16.77 3.77 -4.46
CA LEU A 365 -15.47 4.05 -3.87
C LEU A 365 -14.72 5.09 -4.71
N MET A 366 -14.68 6.35 -4.23
CA MET A 366 -13.75 7.35 -4.74
C MET A 366 -12.34 7.02 -4.23
N ILE A 367 -11.48 6.59 -5.12
CA ILE A 367 -10.10 6.19 -4.82
C ILE A 367 -9.24 7.45 -4.75
N ASP A 368 -8.44 7.60 -3.69
CA ASP A 368 -7.42 8.65 -3.65
C ASP A 368 -6.26 8.28 -4.61
N VAL A 369 -6.27 8.92 -5.77
CA VAL A 369 -5.24 8.80 -6.82
C VAL A 369 -4.35 10.04 -6.93
N GLY A 370 -4.59 11.05 -6.07
CA GLY A 370 -3.97 12.36 -6.13
C GLY A 370 -4.76 13.32 -7.01
N GLN A 371 -4.07 14.04 -7.91
CA GLN A 371 -4.76 14.95 -8.84
C GLN A 371 -5.26 14.17 -10.04
N GLY A 372 -6.56 13.93 -10.09
CA GLY A 372 -7.27 13.17 -11.13
C GLY A 372 -8.42 12.36 -10.56
N ASP A 373 -9.18 11.71 -11.41
CA ASP A 373 -10.38 10.97 -11.04
C ASP A 373 -10.18 9.45 -11.18
N CYS A 374 -10.74 8.72 -10.23
CA CYS A 374 -10.90 7.28 -10.28
C CYS A 374 -11.98 6.84 -9.28
N THR A 375 -13.12 6.38 -9.78
CA THR A 375 -14.22 5.90 -8.95
C THR A 375 -14.58 4.46 -9.33
N LEU A 376 -14.52 3.55 -8.37
CA LEU A 376 -14.96 2.17 -8.52
C LEU A 376 -16.37 2.02 -7.97
N ILE A 377 -17.28 1.49 -8.80
CA ILE A 377 -18.64 1.14 -8.40
C ILE A 377 -18.75 -0.38 -8.42
N THR A 378 -19.14 -0.98 -7.30
CA THR A 378 -19.43 -2.42 -7.22
C THR A 378 -20.86 -2.63 -6.77
N LEU A 379 -21.53 -3.64 -7.35
CA LEU A 379 -22.91 -3.98 -7.02
C LEU A 379 -22.98 -5.08 -5.95
N PRO A 380 -24.10 -5.13 -5.17
CA PRO A 380 -24.32 -6.19 -4.18
C PRO A 380 -24.14 -7.58 -4.78
N PHE A 381 -23.72 -8.55 -3.96
CA PHE A 381 -23.62 -9.96 -4.35
C PHE A 381 -22.78 -10.23 -5.61
N HIS A 382 -21.75 -9.42 -5.83
CA HIS A 382 -20.83 -9.55 -6.98
C HIS A 382 -21.51 -9.42 -8.37
N GLN A 383 -22.61 -8.66 -8.45
CA GLN A 383 -23.41 -8.54 -9.67
C GLN A 383 -22.76 -7.66 -10.75
N GLY A 384 -21.74 -6.86 -10.41
CA GLY A 384 -21.03 -6.04 -11.37
C GLY A 384 -19.98 -5.14 -10.75
N ALA A 385 -19.00 -4.76 -11.56
CA ALA A 385 -17.95 -3.79 -11.20
C ALA A 385 -17.69 -2.83 -12.37
N VAL A 386 -17.81 -1.54 -12.12
CA VAL A 386 -17.61 -0.48 -13.11
C VAL A 386 -16.61 0.52 -12.56
N MET A 387 -15.75 1.03 -13.43
CA MET A 387 -14.83 2.11 -13.10
C MET A 387 -15.18 3.34 -13.92
N ILE A 388 -15.27 4.48 -13.25
CA ILE A 388 -15.40 5.80 -13.88
C ILE A 388 -14.04 6.49 -13.71
N ASP A 389 -13.40 6.78 -14.82
CA ASP A 389 -12.09 7.35 -14.98
C ASP A 389 -10.94 6.53 -14.38
N ILE A 390 -9.77 6.78 -14.90
CA ILE A 390 -8.51 6.17 -14.46
C ILE A 390 -7.35 7.14 -14.75
N MET A 391 -6.95 7.88 -13.71
CA MET A 391 -5.90 8.88 -13.88
C MET A 391 -4.57 8.29 -14.34
N GLY A 392 -3.85 9.02 -15.15
CA GLY A 392 -2.45 8.77 -15.48
C GLY A 392 -1.48 9.50 -14.56
N SER A 393 -0.29 8.97 -14.42
CA SER A 393 0.81 9.65 -13.74
C SER A 393 2.12 9.48 -14.51
N ARG A 394 2.88 10.56 -14.62
CA ARG A 394 4.19 10.54 -15.28
C ARG A 394 5.32 9.98 -14.39
N TYR A 395 5.05 9.83 -13.10
CA TYR A 395 6.05 9.48 -12.09
C TYR A 395 5.84 8.10 -11.49
N ARG A 396 4.60 7.59 -11.53
CA ARG A 396 4.21 6.32 -10.89
C ARG A 396 3.16 5.60 -11.72
N ASN A 397 3.15 4.28 -11.67
CA ASN A 397 2.09 3.49 -12.28
C ASN A 397 0.90 3.35 -11.29
N ILE A 398 0.07 4.41 -11.18
CA ILE A 398 -1.08 4.44 -10.27
C ILE A 398 -2.07 3.31 -10.53
N PRO A 399 -2.44 2.97 -11.79
CA PRO A 399 -3.29 1.81 -12.05
C PRO A 399 -2.74 0.53 -11.41
N LYS A 400 -1.48 0.18 -11.65
CA LYS A 400 -0.84 -1.03 -11.13
C LYS A 400 -0.61 -1.00 -9.63
N GLU A 401 -0.14 0.13 -9.09
CA GLU A 401 0.27 0.24 -7.69
C GLU A 401 -0.90 0.43 -6.72
N VAL A 402 -1.96 1.11 -7.17
CA VAL A 402 -3.07 1.52 -6.30
C VAL A 402 -4.39 0.87 -6.71
N VAL A 403 -4.82 1.10 -7.95
CA VAL A 403 -6.19 0.78 -8.37
C VAL A 403 -6.40 -0.72 -8.52
N VAL A 404 -5.55 -1.42 -9.27
CA VAL A 404 -5.66 -2.87 -9.50
C VAL A 404 -5.65 -3.68 -8.21
N PRO A 405 -4.75 -3.41 -7.24
CA PRO A 405 -4.78 -4.09 -5.96
C PRO A 405 -6.10 -3.86 -5.18
N ILE A 406 -6.69 -2.66 -5.26
CA ILE A 406 -7.98 -2.36 -4.62
C ILE A 406 -9.09 -3.18 -5.27
N VAL A 407 -9.18 -3.18 -6.61
CA VAL A 407 -10.18 -3.96 -7.36
C VAL A 407 -10.08 -5.44 -7.03
N LYS A 408 -8.86 -6.00 -7.05
CA LYS A 408 -8.62 -7.41 -6.72
C LYS A 408 -8.93 -7.73 -5.26
N ALA A 409 -8.61 -6.83 -4.32
CA ALA A 409 -8.93 -6.99 -2.89
C ALA A 409 -10.45 -6.98 -2.60
N LYS A 410 -11.24 -6.31 -3.45
CA LYS A 410 -12.72 -6.37 -3.43
C LYS A 410 -13.27 -7.67 -4.06
N GLY A 411 -12.42 -8.57 -4.55
CA GLY A 411 -12.79 -9.86 -5.12
C GLY A 411 -13.04 -9.85 -6.64
N TYR A 412 -12.79 -8.73 -7.32
CA TYR A 412 -13.01 -8.61 -8.76
C TYR A 412 -11.72 -8.86 -9.55
N GLN A 413 -11.79 -9.73 -10.56
CA GLN A 413 -10.69 -10.06 -11.47
C GLN A 413 -10.85 -9.40 -12.84
N ARG A 414 -11.99 -8.76 -13.07
CA ARG A 414 -12.35 -8.01 -14.30
C ARG A 414 -13.27 -6.86 -13.94
N LEU A 415 -13.34 -5.89 -14.83
CA LEU A 415 -14.36 -4.85 -14.82
C LEU A 415 -15.39 -5.11 -15.94
N ASP A 416 -16.66 -4.89 -15.65
CA ASP A 416 -17.72 -5.00 -16.64
C ASP A 416 -17.68 -3.78 -17.57
N ALA A 417 -17.30 -2.60 -17.04
CA ALA A 417 -17.06 -1.42 -17.85
C ALA A 417 -15.98 -0.52 -17.25
N LEU A 418 -15.27 0.20 -18.13
CA LEU A 418 -14.48 1.38 -17.86
C LEU A 418 -15.13 2.55 -18.63
N ILE A 419 -15.59 3.55 -17.90
CA ILE A 419 -16.17 4.77 -18.43
C ILE A 419 -15.09 5.85 -18.33
N LEU A 420 -14.66 6.40 -19.44
CA LEU A 420 -13.75 7.54 -19.49
C LEU A 420 -14.59 8.76 -19.81
N THR A 421 -14.67 9.69 -18.87
CA THR A 421 -15.57 10.84 -19.00
C THR A 421 -15.13 11.74 -20.15
N HIS A 422 -13.81 11.93 -20.32
CA HIS A 422 -13.17 12.65 -21.42
C HIS A 422 -11.69 12.24 -21.54
N ASP A 423 -10.96 12.82 -22.51
CA ASP A 423 -9.64 12.34 -22.91
C ASP A 423 -8.47 12.94 -22.11
N ASP A 424 -8.72 13.82 -21.14
CA ASP A 424 -7.66 14.45 -20.38
C ASP A 424 -6.87 13.41 -19.55
N PHE A 425 -5.58 13.69 -19.37
CA PHE A 425 -4.63 12.73 -18.81
C PHE A 425 -4.95 12.32 -17.37
N ASP A 426 -5.56 13.20 -16.59
CA ASP A 426 -6.01 12.95 -15.22
C ASP A 426 -7.34 12.18 -15.13
N HIS A 427 -7.97 11.84 -16.28
CA HIS A 427 -9.16 11.00 -16.38
C HIS A 427 -8.94 9.72 -17.19
N SER A 428 -8.15 9.78 -18.26
CA SER A 428 -7.97 8.66 -19.20
C SER A 428 -6.54 8.11 -19.24
N GLY A 429 -5.57 8.84 -18.71
CA GLY A 429 -4.15 8.56 -18.90
C GLY A 429 -3.63 7.26 -18.32
N GLY A 430 -4.38 6.59 -17.44
CA GLY A 430 -4.05 5.27 -16.87
C GLY A 430 -4.67 4.07 -17.61
N LYS A 431 -5.41 4.32 -18.70
CA LYS A 431 -6.15 3.28 -19.45
C LYS A 431 -5.27 2.11 -19.87
N GLU A 432 -4.16 2.39 -20.53
CA GLU A 432 -3.29 1.33 -21.07
C GLU A 432 -2.66 0.47 -19.98
N GLU A 433 -2.22 1.09 -18.87
CA GLU A 433 -1.65 0.39 -17.73
C GLU A 433 -2.69 -0.47 -17.02
N LEU A 434 -3.93 0.02 -16.90
CA LEU A 434 -5.04 -0.76 -16.34
C LEU A 434 -5.34 -2.00 -17.18
N LEU A 435 -5.40 -1.85 -18.51
CA LEU A 435 -5.73 -2.95 -19.44
C LEU A 435 -4.64 -4.03 -19.50
N LYS A 436 -3.40 -3.72 -19.12
CA LYS A 436 -2.33 -4.73 -18.97
C LYS A 436 -2.55 -5.62 -17.75
N GLU A 437 -3.22 -5.12 -16.72
CA GLU A 437 -3.33 -5.77 -15.40
C GLU A 437 -4.72 -6.34 -15.12
N LEU A 438 -5.76 -5.80 -15.75
CA LEU A 438 -7.16 -6.18 -15.56
C LEU A 438 -7.89 -6.30 -16.89
N ASN A 439 -8.71 -7.35 -17.01
CA ASN A 439 -9.61 -7.48 -18.14
C ASN A 439 -10.80 -6.52 -17.97
N VAL A 440 -11.12 -5.77 -19.02
CA VAL A 440 -12.26 -4.84 -19.09
C VAL A 440 -13.17 -5.28 -20.23
N THR A 441 -14.43 -5.59 -19.91
CA THR A 441 -15.38 -6.13 -20.89
C THR A 441 -15.83 -5.07 -21.89
N ARG A 442 -16.08 -3.84 -21.43
CA ARG A 442 -16.53 -2.72 -22.25
C ARG A 442 -15.81 -1.43 -21.87
N ILE A 443 -15.34 -0.68 -22.86
CA ILE A 443 -14.78 0.66 -22.68
C ILE A 443 -15.76 1.66 -23.32
N ILE A 444 -16.12 2.68 -22.56
CA ILE A 444 -16.99 3.79 -22.98
C ILE A 444 -16.14 5.04 -22.87
N ASP A 445 -15.69 5.54 -23.99
CA ASP A 445 -14.76 6.67 -24.08
C ASP A 445 -15.29 7.84 -24.94
N HIS A 446 -16.49 7.69 -25.47
CA HIS A 446 -17.16 8.74 -26.24
C HIS A 446 -18.60 8.89 -25.81
N LYS A 447 -19.05 10.12 -25.65
CA LYS A 447 -20.38 10.50 -25.18
C LYS A 447 -21.50 9.96 -26.08
N ASP A 448 -21.30 10.01 -27.38
CA ASP A 448 -22.25 9.53 -28.38
C ASP A 448 -22.39 8.01 -28.41
N LYS A 449 -21.39 7.27 -27.92
CA LYS A 449 -21.40 5.81 -27.80
C LYS A 449 -21.82 5.31 -26.40
N ALA A 450 -22.05 6.23 -25.47
CA ALA A 450 -22.42 5.90 -24.09
C ALA A 450 -23.86 5.39 -24.03
N GLU A 451 -24.02 4.07 -24.12
CA GLU A 451 -25.32 3.40 -23.97
C GLU A 451 -25.44 2.70 -22.63
N PRO A 452 -26.66 2.63 -22.05
CA PRO A 452 -26.89 1.91 -20.82
C PRO A 452 -26.31 0.50 -20.85
N ILE A 453 -25.69 0.08 -19.77
CA ILE A 453 -25.10 -1.25 -19.64
C ILE A 453 -26.17 -2.13 -18.96
N LYS A 454 -26.63 -3.16 -19.67
CA LYS A 454 -27.66 -4.07 -19.16
C LYS A 454 -27.24 -4.67 -17.80
N GLY A 455 -28.11 -4.55 -16.81
CA GLY A 455 -27.89 -5.07 -15.46
C GLY A 455 -27.09 -4.14 -14.53
N LEU A 456 -26.67 -2.97 -15.01
CA LEU A 456 -26.04 -1.94 -14.17
C LEU A 456 -27.00 -0.76 -13.98
N PRO A 457 -27.12 -0.19 -12.77
CA PRO A 457 -28.05 0.91 -12.48
C PRO A 457 -27.44 2.27 -12.87
N LEU A 458 -26.90 2.36 -14.10
CA LEU A 458 -26.21 3.54 -14.63
C LEU A 458 -26.91 4.07 -15.87
N VAL A 459 -27.15 5.37 -15.90
CA VAL A 459 -27.72 6.09 -17.02
C VAL A 459 -26.76 7.21 -17.42
N PHE A 460 -26.53 7.38 -18.71
CA PHE A 460 -25.71 8.46 -19.24
C PHE A 460 -26.60 9.63 -19.67
N LEU A 461 -26.36 10.77 -19.03
CA LEU A 461 -27.13 11.99 -19.27
C LEU A 461 -26.44 12.85 -20.33
N LEU A 462 -27.18 13.83 -20.89
CA LEU A 462 -26.66 14.79 -21.87
C LEU A 462 -25.92 14.17 -23.08
N ARG A 463 -26.36 13.00 -23.54
CA ARG A 463 -25.66 12.27 -24.63
C ARG A 463 -25.54 13.07 -25.92
N ASP A 464 -26.56 13.86 -26.25
CA ASP A 464 -26.70 14.70 -27.44
C ASP A 464 -26.18 16.15 -27.21
N TYR A 465 -25.81 16.50 -25.98
CA TYR A 465 -25.29 17.83 -25.65
C TYR A 465 -23.86 17.99 -26.18
N LYS A 466 -23.61 19.12 -26.85
CA LYS A 466 -22.28 19.50 -27.31
C LYS A 466 -21.82 20.71 -26.54
N GLY A 467 -20.86 20.52 -25.68
CA GLY A 467 -20.19 21.58 -24.93
C GLY A 467 -19.15 22.31 -25.77
N LYS A 468 -18.60 23.36 -25.21
CA LYS A 468 -17.62 24.22 -25.88
C LYS A 468 -16.23 23.60 -25.98
N ASP A 469 -15.86 22.78 -25.02
CA ASP A 469 -14.55 22.15 -24.90
C ASP A 469 -14.64 20.67 -24.50
N SER A 470 -13.49 20.03 -24.26
CA SER A 470 -13.36 18.65 -23.85
C SER A 470 -14.07 18.40 -22.52
N ASN A 471 -13.92 19.31 -21.56
CA ASN A 471 -14.45 19.19 -20.21
C ASN A 471 -15.99 19.21 -20.22
N ASP A 472 -16.60 20.20 -20.91
CA ASP A 472 -18.05 20.29 -21.07
C ASP A 472 -18.65 19.09 -21.82
N ASN A 473 -17.83 18.38 -22.61
CA ASN A 473 -18.21 17.15 -23.29
C ASN A 473 -18.03 15.89 -22.45
N SER A 474 -17.72 16.01 -21.17
CA SER A 474 -17.65 14.86 -20.25
C SER A 474 -18.91 14.00 -20.28
N ILE A 475 -18.73 12.69 -20.15
CA ILE A 475 -19.82 11.74 -19.99
C ILE A 475 -20.37 11.88 -18.56
N VAL A 476 -21.53 12.53 -18.43
CA VAL A 476 -22.21 12.64 -17.15
C VAL A 476 -22.95 11.34 -16.87
N THR A 477 -22.60 10.71 -15.74
CA THR A 477 -23.17 9.41 -15.34
C THR A 477 -24.08 9.57 -14.12
N TYR A 478 -25.30 9.09 -14.20
CA TYR A 478 -26.23 9.03 -13.09
C TYR A 478 -26.46 7.58 -12.68
N MET A 479 -26.26 7.30 -11.40
CA MET A 479 -26.52 6.01 -10.79
C MET A 479 -27.79 6.09 -9.95
N GLN A 480 -28.71 5.15 -10.14
CA GLN A 480 -29.93 5.07 -9.37
C GLN A 480 -30.17 3.66 -8.86
N THR A 481 -30.18 3.53 -7.55
CA THR A 481 -30.58 2.31 -6.82
C THR A 481 -31.69 2.66 -5.83
N ASP A 482 -32.23 1.68 -5.12
CA ASP A 482 -33.29 1.91 -4.12
C ASP A 482 -32.85 2.87 -2.98
N GLN A 483 -31.56 2.82 -2.58
CA GLN A 483 -31.03 3.52 -1.42
C GLN A 483 -29.81 4.40 -1.72
N LEU A 484 -29.54 4.67 -2.99
CA LEU A 484 -28.47 5.61 -3.37
C LEU A 484 -28.70 6.13 -4.79
N LYS A 485 -28.75 7.45 -4.90
CA LYS A 485 -28.74 8.18 -6.16
C LYS A 485 -27.48 9.02 -6.23
N ALA A 486 -26.61 8.73 -7.18
CA ALA A 486 -25.31 9.41 -7.29
C ALA A 486 -25.12 9.99 -8.70
N LEU A 487 -24.64 11.22 -8.76
CA LEU A 487 -24.34 11.94 -10.00
C LEU A 487 -22.83 12.17 -10.12
N PHE A 488 -22.24 11.71 -11.22
CA PHE A 488 -20.82 11.86 -11.55
C PHE A 488 -20.70 12.81 -12.73
N MET A 489 -20.09 13.98 -12.51
CA MET A 489 -20.05 15.06 -13.49
C MET A 489 -18.86 14.96 -14.46
N GLY A 490 -17.86 14.13 -14.15
CA GLY A 490 -16.55 14.26 -14.82
C GLY A 490 -16.01 15.67 -14.61
N ASP A 491 -15.57 16.35 -15.65
CA ASP A 491 -15.13 17.75 -15.62
C ASP A 491 -16.16 18.73 -16.23
N ALA A 492 -17.41 18.29 -16.39
CA ALA A 492 -18.50 19.10 -16.90
C ALA A 492 -18.67 20.40 -16.08
N GLY A 493 -18.70 21.52 -16.79
CA GLY A 493 -18.82 22.86 -16.24
C GLY A 493 -20.25 23.35 -16.06
N THR A 494 -20.37 24.65 -15.71
CA THR A 494 -21.67 25.29 -15.39
C THR A 494 -22.67 25.31 -16.56
N GLU A 495 -22.21 25.28 -17.80
CA GLU A 495 -23.11 25.20 -18.95
C GLU A 495 -23.78 23.81 -19.08
N ALA A 496 -23.00 22.75 -18.86
CA ALA A 496 -23.55 21.40 -18.80
C ALA A 496 -24.52 21.21 -17.60
N GLU A 497 -24.22 21.85 -16.45
CA GLU A 497 -25.13 21.88 -15.29
C GLU A 497 -26.46 22.53 -15.62
N ALA A 498 -26.45 23.69 -16.28
CA ALA A 498 -27.66 24.37 -16.73
C ALA A 498 -28.49 23.50 -17.69
N ALA A 499 -27.81 22.81 -18.63
CA ALA A 499 -28.47 21.89 -19.54
C ALA A 499 -29.07 20.65 -18.82
N LEU A 500 -28.43 20.16 -17.76
CA LEU A 500 -28.97 19.09 -16.90
C LEU A 500 -30.27 19.53 -16.24
N LEU A 501 -30.26 20.69 -15.56
CA LEU A 501 -31.43 21.22 -14.86
C LEU A 501 -32.62 21.50 -15.79
N GLN A 502 -32.34 21.89 -17.04
CA GLN A 502 -33.40 22.12 -18.02
C GLN A 502 -34.05 20.82 -18.54
N ARG A 503 -33.30 19.70 -18.55
CA ARG A 503 -33.73 18.47 -19.22
C ARG A 503 -34.22 17.38 -18.28
N TYR A 504 -33.73 17.41 -17.04
CA TYR A 504 -33.94 16.32 -16.09
C TYR A 504 -34.35 16.86 -14.71
N ASP A 505 -35.32 16.18 -14.11
CA ASP A 505 -35.65 16.32 -12.70
C ASP A 505 -34.89 15.24 -11.93
N LEU A 506 -33.79 15.63 -11.27
CA LEU A 506 -32.85 14.69 -10.66
C LEU A 506 -32.89 14.79 -9.14
N ALA A 507 -33.23 13.70 -8.48
CA ALA A 507 -32.94 13.54 -7.06
C ALA A 507 -31.51 12.97 -6.90
N VAL A 508 -30.66 13.62 -6.12
CA VAL A 508 -29.25 13.25 -5.96
C VAL A 508 -28.88 13.23 -4.47
N ASP A 509 -28.46 12.06 -3.97
CA ASP A 509 -27.95 11.93 -2.60
C ASP A 509 -26.46 12.27 -2.55
N VAL A 510 -25.72 11.87 -3.59
CA VAL A 510 -24.27 12.07 -3.67
C VAL A 510 -23.90 12.71 -4.99
N LEU A 511 -23.23 13.84 -4.89
CA LEU A 511 -22.66 14.56 -6.04
C LEU A 511 -21.14 14.38 -6.08
N LYS A 512 -20.60 13.71 -7.14
CA LYS A 512 -19.19 13.87 -7.48
C LYS A 512 -19.04 15.18 -8.23
N VAL A 513 -18.45 16.15 -7.54
CA VAL A 513 -18.25 17.53 -8.01
C VAL A 513 -17.44 17.53 -9.31
N GLY A 514 -17.89 18.33 -10.27
CA GLY A 514 -17.21 18.46 -11.57
C GLY A 514 -15.85 19.15 -11.45
N HIS A 515 -14.95 18.85 -12.37
CA HIS A 515 -13.68 19.50 -12.62
C HIS A 515 -12.84 19.68 -11.34
N HIS A 516 -12.76 18.61 -10.52
CA HIS A 516 -12.00 18.57 -9.26
C HIS A 516 -12.34 19.71 -8.27
N GLY A 517 -13.50 20.32 -8.43
CA GLY A 517 -13.89 21.51 -7.65
C GLY A 517 -13.30 22.82 -8.18
N SER A 518 -13.14 22.94 -9.51
CA SER A 518 -12.84 24.19 -10.18
C SER A 518 -13.99 25.18 -10.00
N ASP A 519 -13.68 26.48 -9.98
CA ASP A 519 -14.70 27.56 -9.92
C ASP A 519 -15.60 27.62 -11.15
N THR A 520 -15.23 26.94 -12.24
CA THR A 520 -16.01 26.76 -13.48
C THR A 520 -17.09 25.69 -13.37
N SER A 521 -17.22 24.99 -12.23
CA SER A 521 -18.22 23.96 -11.99
C SER A 521 -19.04 24.24 -10.72
N SER A 522 -20.03 23.39 -10.45
CA SER A 522 -20.90 23.39 -9.26
C SER A 522 -21.44 24.79 -8.93
N SER A 523 -22.22 25.33 -9.89
CA SER A 523 -22.90 26.60 -9.75
C SER A 523 -23.86 26.60 -8.55
N LEU A 524 -24.10 27.75 -7.94
CA LEU A 524 -25.00 27.86 -6.78
C LEU A 524 -26.43 27.37 -7.12
N SER A 525 -26.92 27.72 -8.32
CA SER A 525 -28.22 27.23 -8.80
C SER A 525 -28.28 25.72 -8.94
N PHE A 526 -27.21 25.10 -9.45
CA PHE A 526 -27.11 23.65 -9.58
C PHE A 526 -27.12 22.96 -8.22
N LEU A 527 -26.33 23.44 -7.28
CA LEU A 527 -26.30 22.90 -5.91
C LEU A 527 -27.62 23.11 -5.17
N HIS A 528 -28.27 24.27 -5.38
CA HIS A 528 -29.54 24.59 -4.78
C HIS A 528 -30.69 23.68 -5.24
N GLU A 529 -30.73 23.36 -6.55
CA GLU A 529 -31.75 22.47 -7.12
C GLU A 529 -31.52 21.01 -6.76
N LEU A 530 -30.26 20.55 -6.78
CA LEU A 530 -29.96 19.14 -6.50
C LEU A 530 -29.97 18.80 -5.02
N GLN A 531 -29.60 19.73 -4.14
CA GLN A 531 -29.51 19.54 -2.67
C GLN A 531 -28.90 18.18 -2.26
N PRO A 532 -27.72 17.79 -2.76
CA PRO A 532 -27.14 16.51 -2.41
C PRO A 532 -26.80 16.43 -0.93
N GLN A 533 -26.99 15.26 -0.33
CA GLN A 533 -26.63 15.02 1.09
C GLN A 533 -25.11 15.01 1.31
N LEU A 534 -24.34 14.69 0.24
CA LEU A 534 -22.87 14.61 0.29
C LEU A 534 -22.26 15.01 -1.04
N ALA A 535 -21.24 15.86 -1.00
CA ALA A 535 -20.39 16.17 -2.15
C ALA A 535 -19.05 15.45 -2.02
N LEU A 536 -18.61 14.79 -3.10
CA LEU A 536 -17.28 14.17 -3.24
C LEU A 536 -16.41 15.04 -4.14
N VAL A 537 -15.23 15.40 -3.68
CA VAL A 537 -14.26 16.17 -4.46
C VAL A 537 -12.96 15.38 -4.57
N SER A 538 -12.61 14.97 -5.79
CA SER A 538 -11.32 14.34 -6.07
C SER A 538 -10.32 15.42 -6.43
N ALA A 539 -9.34 15.69 -5.57
CA ALA A 539 -8.31 16.70 -5.79
C ALA A 539 -7.03 16.32 -5.06
N GLY A 540 -5.88 16.52 -5.67
CA GLY A 540 -4.59 16.23 -5.07
C GLY A 540 -4.18 17.24 -4.01
N ARG A 541 -3.37 16.81 -3.04
CA ARG A 541 -2.73 17.72 -2.08
C ARG A 541 -1.76 18.65 -2.80
N ASN A 542 -1.76 19.93 -2.43
CA ASN A 542 -0.88 20.94 -3.00
C ASN A 542 -0.86 20.98 -4.54
N ASN A 543 -2.01 20.67 -5.17
CA ASN A 543 -2.09 20.66 -6.63
C ASN A 543 -1.91 22.08 -7.23
N ARG A 544 -1.29 22.14 -8.40
CA ARG A 544 -0.95 23.40 -9.10
C ARG A 544 -2.16 24.24 -9.50
N TYR A 545 -3.34 23.61 -9.60
CA TYR A 545 -4.58 24.27 -10.00
C TYR A 545 -5.31 24.90 -8.80
N HIS A 546 -4.86 24.62 -7.59
CA HIS A 546 -5.49 25.05 -6.34
C HIS A 546 -6.91 24.53 -6.13
N HIS A 547 -7.21 23.34 -6.66
CA HIS A 547 -8.49 22.68 -6.46
C HIS A 547 -8.53 21.91 -5.13
N PRO A 548 -9.72 21.82 -4.48
CA PRO A 548 -10.94 22.56 -4.80
C PRO A 548 -10.75 24.06 -4.56
N SER A 549 -11.38 24.88 -5.41
CA SER A 549 -11.33 26.35 -5.26
C SER A 549 -12.06 26.79 -3.99
N THR A 550 -11.64 27.95 -3.48
CA THR A 550 -12.31 28.55 -2.31
C THR A 550 -13.79 28.83 -2.60
N ALA A 551 -14.11 29.24 -3.84
CA ALA A 551 -15.44 29.54 -4.28
C ALA A 551 -16.38 28.32 -4.18
N ILE A 552 -15.95 27.14 -4.66
CA ILE A 552 -16.72 25.91 -4.56
C ILE A 552 -16.98 25.52 -3.11
N MET A 553 -15.94 25.56 -2.28
CA MET A 553 -16.10 25.22 -0.86
C MET A 553 -17.02 26.21 -0.12
N GLN A 554 -17.11 27.46 -0.57
CA GLN A 554 -18.08 28.43 -0.07
C GLN A 554 -19.51 28.13 -0.54
N ARG A 555 -19.72 27.85 -1.84
CA ARG A 555 -21.03 27.47 -2.39
C ARG A 555 -21.61 26.24 -1.68
N LEU A 556 -20.81 25.18 -1.50
CA LEU A 556 -21.23 23.97 -0.78
C LEU A 556 -21.64 24.27 0.67
N ARG A 557 -20.92 25.19 1.35
CA ARG A 557 -21.29 25.62 2.71
C ARG A 557 -22.55 26.47 2.75
N GLN A 558 -22.76 27.35 1.77
CA GLN A 558 -23.96 28.16 1.65
C GLN A 558 -25.21 27.29 1.52
N GLU A 559 -25.13 26.20 0.77
CA GLU A 559 -26.21 25.23 0.60
C GLU A 559 -26.24 24.14 1.71
N ASN A 560 -25.38 24.25 2.74
CA ASN A 560 -25.24 23.26 3.83
C ASN A 560 -24.89 21.86 3.37
N ILE A 561 -24.22 21.71 2.23
CA ILE A 561 -23.80 20.41 1.68
C ILE A 561 -22.45 20.02 2.28
N PRO A 562 -22.36 18.91 3.04
CA PRO A 562 -21.10 18.38 3.51
C PRO A 562 -20.23 17.91 2.35
N ALA A 563 -18.92 18.17 2.43
CA ALA A 563 -18.00 17.80 1.37
C ALA A 563 -16.82 17.00 1.90
N LEU A 564 -16.53 15.85 1.27
CA LEU A 564 -15.33 15.06 1.48
C LEU A 564 -14.38 15.26 0.29
N VAL A 565 -13.14 15.62 0.62
CA VAL A 565 -12.09 15.95 -0.36
C VAL A 565 -10.97 14.94 -0.24
N SER A 566 -10.60 14.25 -1.33
CA SER A 566 -9.56 13.20 -1.29
C SER A 566 -8.23 13.68 -0.72
N ALA A 567 -7.84 14.93 -0.98
CA ALA A 567 -6.64 15.55 -0.41
C ALA A 567 -6.63 15.60 1.13
N ARG A 568 -7.79 15.70 1.77
CA ARG A 568 -7.95 15.81 3.22
C ARG A 568 -8.41 14.49 3.84
N ASP A 569 -9.43 13.88 3.23
CA ASP A 569 -10.18 12.76 3.81
C ASP A 569 -9.71 11.40 3.27
N GLY A 570 -8.77 11.40 2.29
CA GLY A 570 -8.35 10.20 1.59
C GLY A 570 -9.45 9.63 0.71
N ALA A 571 -9.38 8.34 0.43
CA ALA A 571 -10.46 7.63 -0.28
C ALA A 571 -11.78 7.69 0.50
N VAL A 572 -12.90 7.73 -0.23
CA VAL A 572 -14.25 7.73 0.36
C VAL A 572 -15.03 6.54 -0.19
N SER A 573 -15.53 5.72 0.72
CA SER A 573 -16.40 4.58 0.44
C SER A 573 -17.83 4.89 0.84
N ILE A 574 -18.76 4.79 -0.09
CA ILE A 574 -20.20 4.86 0.15
C ILE A 574 -20.75 3.46 -0.04
N ARG A 575 -21.22 2.86 1.02
CA ARG A 575 -21.82 1.52 0.98
C ARG A 575 -23.34 1.63 1.00
N PHE A 576 -23.98 0.90 0.11
CA PHE A 576 -25.43 0.88 -0.03
C PHE A 576 -25.95 -0.55 -0.11
N SER A 577 -27.11 -0.76 0.45
CA SER A 577 -27.88 -2.01 0.37
C SER A 577 -29.33 -1.68 0.01
N ARG A 578 -30.22 -2.66 0.05
CA ARG A 578 -31.66 -2.43 -0.12
C ARG A 578 -32.28 -1.59 1.00
N TYR A 579 -31.62 -1.52 2.17
CA TYR A 579 -32.24 -1.00 3.39
C TYR A 579 -31.63 0.30 3.91
N PHE A 580 -30.35 0.52 3.67
CA PHE A 580 -29.66 1.71 4.14
C PHE A 580 -28.37 1.98 3.35
N SER A 581 -27.89 3.22 3.42
CA SER A 581 -26.62 3.65 2.86
C SER A 581 -25.86 4.54 3.85
N TYR A 582 -24.54 4.41 3.84
CA TYR A 582 -23.62 5.14 4.68
C TYR A 582 -22.28 5.38 3.99
N TYR A 583 -21.55 6.39 4.46
CA TYR A 583 -20.20 6.65 3.97
C TYR A 583 -19.15 6.55 5.07
N VAL A 584 -17.93 6.23 4.64
CA VAL A 584 -16.72 6.24 5.47
C VAL A 584 -15.58 6.82 4.63
N SER A 585 -14.74 7.69 5.22
CA SER A 585 -13.49 8.13 4.60
C SER A 585 -12.29 7.40 5.20
N ALA A 586 -11.17 7.35 4.48
CA ALA A 586 -9.94 6.73 4.96
C ALA A 586 -9.35 7.45 6.20
N GLU A 587 -9.62 8.75 6.38
CA GLU A 587 -9.25 9.53 7.57
C GLU A 587 -10.29 9.41 8.72
N GLY A 588 -11.35 8.60 8.55
CA GLY A 588 -12.28 8.23 9.62
C GLY A 588 -13.56 9.06 9.72
N ALA A 589 -13.88 9.93 8.74
CA ALA A 589 -15.21 10.54 8.68
C ALA A 589 -16.25 9.44 8.38
N ILE A 590 -17.40 9.48 9.08
CA ILE A 590 -18.50 8.53 8.91
C ILE A 590 -19.83 9.26 8.98
N GLY A 591 -20.80 8.84 8.18
CA GLY A 591 -22.18 9.34 8.21
C GLY A 591 -23.15 8.40 7.52
N ILE A 592 -24.43 8.56 7.83
CA ILE A 592 -25.55 7.83 7.23
C ILE A 592 -26.16 8.74 6.17
N LEU A 593 -26.46 8.19 4.99
CA LEU A 593 -27.20 8.87 3.91
C LEU A 593 -28.68 8.51 3.98
N HIS A 594 -29.00 7.22 4.06
CA HIS A 594 -30.37 6.73 4.27
C HIS A 594 -30.40 5.73 5.41
N GLY A 595 -31.33 5.91 6.33
CA GLY A 595 -31.54 5.05 7.48
C GLY A 595 -32.48 3.87 7.17
N LEU A 596 -32.60 2.95 8.14
CA LEU A 596 -33.47 1.76 8.04
C LEU A 596 -34.98 2.09 8.04
N TRP A 597 -35.36 3.32 8.41
CA TRP A 597 -36.74 3.72 8.71
C TRP A 597 -37.18 4.97 7.93
N GLU A 598 -36.40 5.43 6.98
CA GLU A 598 -36.77 6.46 6.00
C GLU A 598 -37.29 5.78 4.72
#